data_b5337cc2c959235ee304717b1221992f
#
_entry.id   b5337cc2c959235ee304717b1221992f
#
_cell.length_a   1.000
_cell.length_b   1.000
_cell.length_c   1.000
_cell.angle_alpha   90.00
_cell.angle_beta   90.00
_cell.angle_gamma   90.00
#
_symmetry.space_group_name_H-M   'P 1'
#
loop_
_entity.id
_entity.type
_entity.pdbx_description
1 polymer ?
#
loop_
_entity_poly.entity_id
_entity_poly.type
_entity_poly.pdbx_seq_one_letter_code
_entity_poly.pdbx_strand_id
1 'polypeptide(L)'
;MTSGERVPMLAAIPTTAEAGTPGFRFSARIGLAAPAGTPPAVMARLHQEITAALAVPEVRTQFLNQAMIPAPSESPDAFQKLMQSEVERLGALIRAAGIQPE
;
A
#
# COMPACT_ATOMS: atom_id res chain seq x y z
N MET A 1 -10.87 -8.20 9.17
CA MET A 1 -10.22 -7.64 7.96
C MET A 1 -8.78 -8.14 7.86
N THR A 2 -8.22 -8.18 6.67
CA THR A 2 -6.88 -8.73 6.40
C THR A 2 -5.73 -7.69 6.52
N SER A 3 -6.06 -6.42 6.73
CA SER A 3 -5.08 -5.36 7.00
C SER A 3 -4.39 -5.56 8.36
N GLY A 4 -3.19 -5.00 8.52
CA GLY A 4 -2.48 -5.08 9.80
C GLY A 4 -3.10 -4.26 10.93
N GLU A 5 -3.92 -3.29 10.57
CA GLU A 5 -4.61 -2.39 11.49
C GLU A 5 -6.08 -2.25 11.09
N ARG A 6 -6.92 -1.88 12.04
CA ARG A 6 -8.34 -1.65 11.75
C ARG A 6 -8.53 -0.39 10.92
N VAL A 7 -9.32 -0.50 9.87
CA VAL A 7 -9.75 0.67 9.09
C VAL A 7 -10.76 1.47 9.90
N PRO A 8 -10.60 2.79 10.08
CA PRO A 8 -11.46 3.60 10.95
C PRO A 8 -12.96 3.44 10.68
N MET A 9 -13.34 3.38 9.42
CA MET A 9 -14.73 3.20 8.97
C MET A 9 -15.31 1.83 9.35
N LEU A 10 -14.46 0.84 9.59
CA LEU A 10 -14.80 -0.54 9.92
C LEU A 10 -14.22 -0.96 11.28
N ALA A 11 -14.09 -0.03 12.20
CA ALA A 11 -13.43 -0.24 13.49
C ALA A 11 -14.04 -1.36 14.34
N ALA A 12 -15.30 -1.71 14.12
CA ALA A 12 -15.97 -2.81 14.81
C ALA A 12 -15.55 -4.20 14.29
N ILE A 13 -14.91 -4.27 13.10
CA ILE A 13 -14.48 -5.54 12.51
C ILE A 13 -13.04 -5.82 12.93
N PRO A 14 -12.75 -6.97 13.58
CA PRO A 14 -11.39 -7.30 13.98
C PRO A 14 -10.49 -7.59 12.78
N THR A 15 -9.19 -7.42 12.96
CA THR A 15 -8.18 -7.90 12.04
C THR A 15 -8.05 -9.43 12.13
N THR A 16 -7.45 -10.06 11.14
CA THR A 16 -7.15 -11.50 11.15
C THR A 16 -6.25 -11.90 12.33
N ALA A 17 -5.30 -11.03 12.71
CA ALA A 17 -4.45 -11.25 13.87
C ALA A 17 -5.25 -11.26 15.17
N GLU A 18 -6.16 -10.31 15.36
CA GLU A 18 -7.06 -10.23 16.52
C GLU A 18 -8.06 -11.41 16.57
N ALA A 19 -8.43 -11.92 15.39
CA ALA A 19 -9.32 -13.07 15.27
C ALA A 19 -8.62 -14.44 15.41
N GLY A 20 -7.35 -14.47 15.78
CA GLY A 20 -6.60 -15.70 16.08
C GLY A 20 -5.72 -16.23 14.94
N THR A 21 -5.50 -15.44 13.87
CA THR A 21 -4.60 -15.80 12.77
C THR A 21 -3.48 -14.76 12.61
N PRO A 22 -2.51 -14.70 13.55
CA PRO A 22 -1.50 -13.61 13.60
C PRO A 22 -0.51 -13.68 12.45
N GLY A 23 -0.35 -14.57 11.66
CA GLY A 23 0.56 -14.60 10.50
C GLY A 23 -0.06 -14.16 9.19
N PHE A 24 -1.38 -13.96 9.16
CA PHE A 24 -2.09 -13.67 7.93
C PHE A 24 -2.33 -12.17 7.76
N ARG A 25 -1.65 -11.59 6.79
CA ARG A 25 -1.84 -10.18 6.38
C ARG A 25 -1.89 -10.10 4.87
N PHE A 26 -2.92 -9.44 4.37
CA PHE A 26 -3.04 -9.11 2.97
C PHE A 26 -3.66 -7.72 2.82
N SER A 27 -3.00 -6.85 2.07
CA SER A 27 -3.50 -5.52 1.75
C SER A 27 -3.25 -5.24 0.27
N ALA A 28 -4.28 -4.86 -0.45
CA ALA A 28 -4.11 -4.31 -1.78
C ALA A 28 -3.51 -2.90 -1.66
N ARG A 29 -2.56 -2.60 -2.51
CA ARG A 29 -1.93 -1.28 -2.57
C ARG A 29 -2.16 -0.66 -3.94
N ILE A 30 -2.47 0.62 -3.94
CA ILE A 30 -2.54 1.44 -5.14
C ILE A 30 -1.45 2.49 -5.03
N GLY A 31 -0.64 2.60 -6.06
CA GLY A 31 0.46 3.56 -6.10
C GLY A 31 0.59 4.21 -7.46
N LEU A 32 1.40 5.24 -7.52
CA LEU A 32 1.76 5.93 -8.76
C LEU A 32 3.22 5.60 -9.10
N ALA A 33 3.47 5.38 -10.38
CA ALA A 33 4.80 5.14 -10.91
C ALA A 33 5.11 6.11 -12.06
N ALA A 34 6.36 6.49 -12.18
CA ALA A 34 6.87 7.27 -13.29
C ALA A 34 7.69 6.38 -14.23
N PRO A 35 7.84 6.76 -15.51
CA PRO A 35 8.70 6.05 -16.45
C PRO A 35 10.13 5.95 -15.97
N ALA A 36 10.83 4.88 -16.36
CA ALA A 36 12.26 4.74 -16.11
C ALA A 36 13.03 5.91 -16.70
N GLY A 37 14.06 6.40 -16.00
CA GLY A 37 14.84 7.54 -16.45
C GLY A 37 14.24 8.91 -16.11
N THR A 38 13.12 8.97 -15.40
CA THR A 38 12.60 10.25 -14.89
C THR A 38 13.64 10.90 -13.97
N PRO A 39 14.00 12.18 -14.20
CA PRO A 39 15.02 12.86 -13.41
C PRO A 39 14.70 12.84 -11.90
N PRO A 40 15.69 12.66 -11.02
CA PRO A 40 15.48 12.62 -9.57
C PRO A 40 14.75 13.86 -9.01
N ALA A 41 15.03 15.04 -9.54
CA ALA A 41 14.35 16.28 -9.14
C ALA A 41 12.86 16.25 -9.45
N VAL A 42 12.46 15.68 -10.59
CA VAL A 42 11.06 15.51 -10.97
C VAL A 42 10.39 14.49 -10.05
N MET A 43 11.05 13.38 -9.75
CA MET A 43 10.54 12.37 -8.81
C MET A 43 10.31 12.95 -7.42
N ALA A 44 11.26 13.72 -6.91
CA ALA A 44 11.14 14.39 -5.62
C ALA A 44 9.95 15.36 -5.59
N ARG A 45 9.77 16.14 -6.64
CA ARG A 45 8.66 17.08 -6.75
C ARG A 45 7.31 16.38 -6.83
N LEU A 46 7.20 15.33 -7.64
CA LEU A 46 5.98 14.52 -7.73
C LEU A 46 5.61 13.89 -6.38
N HIS A 47 6.59 13.32 -5.69
CA HIS A 47 6.38 12.73 -4.37
C HIS A 47 5.89 13.78 -3.36
N GLN A 48 6.50 14.96 -3.33
CA GLN A 48 6.11 16.06 -2.46
C GLN A 48 4.67 16.51 -2.72
N GLU A 49 4.30 16.72 -3.97
CA GLU A 49 2.97 17.19 -4.35
C GLU A 49 1.89 16.13 -4.08
N ILE A 50 2.17 14.87 -4.35
CA ILE A 50 1.26 13.76 -4.07
C ILE A 50 1.07 13.61 -2.55
N THR A 51 2.14 13.68 -1.78
CA THR A 51 2.06 13.61 -0.31
C THR A 51 1.22 14.75 0.25
N ALA A 52 1.41 15.97 -0.26
CA ALA A 52 0.61 17.12 0.12
C ALA A 52 -0.87 16.96 -0.26
N ALA A 53 -1.15 16.44 -1.46
CA ALA A 53 -2.52 16.17 -1.90
C ALA A 53 -3.23 15.14 -1.02
N LEU A 54 -2.54 14.07 -0.61
CA LEU A 54 -3.09 13.05 0.29
C LEU A 54 -3.34 13.57 1.71
N ALA A 55 -2.71 14.68 2.10
CA ALA A 55 -2.94 15.34 3.38
C ALA A 55 -4.15 16.30 3.38
N VAL A 56 -4.67 16.65 2.20
CA VAL A 56 -5.86 17.51 2.07
C VAL A 56 -7.07 16.79 2.70
N PRO A 57 -7.81 17.44 3.65
CA PRO A 57 -8.88 16.77 4.38
C PRO A 57 -9.97 16.16 3.48
N GLU A 58 -10.37 16.86 2.42
CA GLU A 58 -11.40 16.40 1.49
C GLU A 58 -10.93 15.15 0.72
N VAL A 59 -9.69 15.15 0.25
CA VAL A 59 -9.08 14.01 -0.44
C VAL A 59 -8.97 12.81 0.50
N ARG A 60 -8.48 13.05 1.71
CA ARG A 60 -8.36 12.02 2.74
C ARG A 60 -9.72 11.39 3.07
N THR A 61 -10.75 12.21 3.22
CA THR A 61 -12.11 11.73 3.50
C THR A 61 -12.64 10.86 2.36
N GLN A 62 -12.42 11.25 1.12
CA GLN A 62 -12.84 10.45 -0.04
C GLN A 62 -12.18 9.06 -0.05
N PHE A 63 -10.88 8.96 0.23
CA PHE A 63 -10.20 7.68 0.34
C PHE A 63 -10.75 6.84 1.50
N LEU A 64 -10.93 7.43 2.66
CA LEU A 64 -11.47 6.72 3.83
C LEU A 64 -12.89 6.22 3.60
N ASN A 65 -13.73 6.96 2.87
CA ASN A 65 -15.08 6.52 2.50
C ASN A 65 -15.10 5.28 1.58
N GLN A 66 -13.98 5.01 0.93
CA GLN A 66 -13.78 3.79 0.12
C GLN A 66 -13.00 2.70 0.88
N ALA A 67 -12.87 2.83 2.18
CA ALA A 67 -12.06 1.97 3.04
C ALA A 67 -10.57 1.89 2.62
N MET A 68 -10.07 2.93 1.94
CA MET A 68 -8.67 3.09 1.59
C MET A 68 -7.98 4.02 2.58
N ILE A 69 -6.83 3.62 3.08
CA ILE A 69 -6.03 4.44 4.01
C ILE A 69 -4.94 5.14 3.20
N PRO A 70 -4.95 6.48 3.11
CA PRO A 70 -3.83 7.21 2.53
C PRO A 70 -2.55 6.95 3.33
N ALA A 71 -1.56 6.37 2.68
CA ALA A 71 -0.28 6.00 3.28
C ALA A 71 0.87 6.42 2.37
N PRO A 72 1.21 7.72 2.31
CA PRO A 72 2.34 8.18 1.52
C PRO A 72 3.63 7.54 2.05
N SER A 73 4.49 7.11 1.13
CA SER A 73 5.83 6.63 1.47
C SER A 73 6.73 7.78 1.94
N GLU A 74 7.76 7.48 2.70
CA GLU A 74 8.73 8.50 3.15
C GLU A 74 9.51 9.10 1.97
N SER A 75 9.74 8.32 0.92
CA SER A 75 10.45 8.74 -0.29
C SER A 75 10.08 7.83 -1.47
N PRO A 76 10.37 8.25 -2.73
CA PRO A 76 10.25 7.36 -3.88
C PRO A 76 11.06 6.07 -3.73
N ASP A 77 12.27 6.14 -3.22
CA ASP A 77 13.14 4.97 -2.99
C ASP A 77 12.56 4.02 -1.93
N ALA A 78 11.97 4.55 -0.88
CA ALA A 78 11.30 3.74 0.14
C ALA A 78 10.12 2.97 -0.46
N PHE A 79 9.34 3.60 -1.34
CA PHE A 79 8.25 2.94 -2.05
C PHE A 79 8.76 1.86 -3.02
N GLN A 80 9.84 2.13 -3.75
CA GLN A 80 10.46 1.16 -4.65
C GLN A 80 10.95 -0.09 -3.89
N LYS A 81 11.61 0.10 -2.75
CA LYS A 81 12.04 -1.01 -1.88
C LYS A 81 10.87 -1.82 -1.35
N LEU A 82 9.79 -1.13 -0.95
CA LEU A 82 8.56 -1.79 -0.54
C LEU A 82 8.00 -2.66 -1.67
N MET A 83 7.90 -2.13 -2.88
CA MET A 83 7.40 -2.87 -4.03
C MET A 83 8.26 -4.09 -4.35
N GLN A 84 9.58 -3.96 -4.29
CA GLN A 84 10.51 -5.09 -4.49
C GLN A 84 10.30 -6.18 -3.45
N SER A 85 10.19 -5.82 -2.17
CA SER A 85 9.95 -6.80 -1.10
C SER A 85 8.59 -7.51 -1.25
N GLU A 86 7.56 -6.80 -1.71
CA GLU A 86 6.26 -7.40 -1.97
C GLU A 86 6.28 -8.35 -3.18
N VAL A 87 7.01 -8.03 -4.23
CA VAL A 87 7.22 -8.93 -5.38
C VAL A 87 7.90 -10.23 -4.93
N GLU A 88 8.93 -10.14 -4.10
CA GLU A 88 9.61 -11.32 -3.56
C GLU A 88 8.69 -12.16 -2.67
N ARG A 89 7.99 -11.51 -1.74
CA ARG A 89 7.07 -12.17 -0.80
C ARG A 89 5.91 -12.86 -1.52
N LEU A 90 5.23 -12.13 -2.40
CA LEU A 90 4.10 -12.67 -3.16
C LEU A 90 4.54 -13.71 -4.18
N GLY A 91 5.70 -13.52 -4.82
CA GLY A 91 6.28 -14.50 -5.73
C GLY A 91 6.59 -15.83 -5.03
N ALA A 92 7.12 -15.78 -3.80
CA ALA A 92 7.34 -16.97 -3.00
C ALA A 92 6.01 -17.68 -2.65
N LEU A 93 4.99 -16.91 -2.29
CA LEU A 93 3.67 -17.43 -1.96
C LEU A 93 2.99 -18.08 -3.19
N ILE A 94 3.05 -17.42 -4.35
CA ILE A 94 2.50 -17.93 -5.61
C ILE A 94 3.16 -19.26 -5.99
N ARG A 95 4.49 -19.34 -5.88
CA ARG A 95 5.22 -20.58 -6.15
C ARG A 95 4.83 -21.70 -5.16
N ALA A 96 4.73 -21.37 -3.88
CA ALA A 96 4.33 -22.34 -2.85
C ALA A 96 2.90 -22.85 -3.06
N ALA A 97 2.01 -22.02 -3.58
CA ALA A 97 0.63 -22.37 -3.91
C ALA A 97 0.49 -23.11 -5.25
N GLY A 98 1.56 -23.28 -6.02
CA GLY A 98 1.54 -23.97 -7.32
C GLY A 98 0.78 -23.18 -8.41
N ILE A 99 0.59 -21.89 -8.25
CA ILE A 99 -0.10 -21.06 -9.23
C ILE A 99 0.84 -20.78 -10.39
N GLN A 100 0.41 -21.14 -11.59
CA GLN A 100 1.15 -20.88 -12.83
C GLN A 100 0.62 -19.60 -13.49
N PRO A 101 1.49 -18.73 -14.06
CA PRO A 101 1.03 -17.63 -14.89
C PRO A 101 0.34 -18.17 -16.15
N GLU A 102 -0.77 -17.55 -16.51
CA GLU A 102 -1.46 -17.82 -17.76
C GLU A 102 -0.71 -17.23 -18.96
#